data_8ce49f746dd123238ca6e20afc9225f3
#
_entry.id   8ce49f746dd123238ca6e20afc9225f3
#
_cell.length_a   1.000
_cell.length_b   1.000
_cell.length_c   1.000
_cell.angle_alpha   90.00
_cell.angle_beta   90.00
_cell.angle_gamma   90.00
#
_symmetry.space_group_name_H-M   'P 1'
#
loop_
_entity.id
_entity.type
_entity.pdbx_description
1 polymer ?
#
loop_
_entity_poly.entity_id
_entity_poly.type
_entity_poly.pdbx_seq_one_letter_code
_entity_poly.pdbx_strand_id
1 'polypeptide(L)'
;MFEILEKKVWLPEEPRIVEFLVKAPEIARAHKAGQFVIVIPVEGGERIPLTIADSDATAGTISLVFQEVGASTMLLGRLEKGQPIPHVAGPLGKPTH
;
A
#
# COMPACT_ATOMS: atom_id res chain seq x y z
N MET A 1 5.78 11.01 5.91
CA MET A 1 5.42 10.46 4.61
C MET A 1 5.81 8.98 4.54
N PHE A 2 5.20 8.25 3.64
CA PHE A 2 5.31 6.80 3.58
C PHE A 2 6.12 6.43 2.34
N GLU A 3 7.40 6.20 2.53
CA GLU A 3 8.31 5.93 1.42
C GLU A 3 8.11 4.54 0.83
N ILE A 4 8.09 4.44 -0.49
CA ILE A 4 8.10 3.17 -1.20
C ILE A 4 9.53 2.66 -1.24
N LEU A 5 9.79 1.59 -0.49
CA LEU A 5 11.13 1.01 -0.38
C LEU A 5 11.44 0.07 -1.53
N GLU A 6 10.43 -0.66 -2.00
CA GLU A 6 10.55 -1.56 -3.14
C GLU A 6 9.25 -1.54 -3.94
N LYS A 7 9.38 -1.79 -5.24
CA LYS A 7 8.26 -1.92 -6.15
C LYS A 7 8.45 -3.16 -7.00
N LYS A 8 7.41 -4.00 -7.09
CA LYS A 8 7.44 -5.17 -7.94
C LYS A 8 6.18 -5.22 -8.79
N VAL A 9 6.35 -5.47 -10.08
CA VAL A 9 5.23 -5.67 -11.00
C VAL A 9 5.12 -7.16 -11.26
N TRP A 10 4.09 -7.78 -10.69
CA TRP A 10 3.90 -9.23 -10.79
C TRP A 10 3.37 -9.64 -12.16
N LEU A 11 2.39 -8.86 -12.68
CA LEU A 11 1.84 -9.05 -14.01
C LEU A 11 1.99 -7.73 -14.76
N PRO A 12 2.83 -7.68 -15.80
CA PRO A 12 3.02 -6.45 -16.56
C PRO A 12 1.91 -6.16 -17.56
N GLU A 13 1.09 -7.18 -17.88
CA GLU A 13 -0.04 -7.04 -18.80
C GLU A 13 -1.26 -6.53 -18.07
N GLU A 14 -2.16 -5.88 -18.79
CA GLU A 14 -3.36 -5.30 -18.18
C GLU A 14 -4.39 -6.36 -17.79
N PRO A 15 -4.97 -6.23 -16.59
CA PRO A 15 -4.62 -5.23 -15.56
C PRO A 15 -3.33 -5.61 -14.87
N ARG A 16 -2.45 -4.63 -14.69
CA ARG A 16 -1.18 -4.88 -13.99
C ARG A 16 -1.44 -5.16 -12.51
N ILE A 17 -0.65 -6.06 -11.95
CA ILE A 17 -0.63 -6.31 -10.51
C ILE A 17 0.70 -5.78 -9.97
N VAL A 18 0.62 -4.87 -9.02
CA VAL A 18 1.78 -4.16 -8.47
C VAL A 18 1.84 -4.38 -6.97
N GLU A 19 3.05 -4.58 -6.47
CA GLU A 19 3.31 -4.67 -5.04
C GLU A 19 4.27 -3.57 -4.63
N PHE A 20 3.93 -2.87 -3.54
CA PHE A 20 4.82 -1.92 -2.89
C PHE A 20 5.22 -2.44 -1.52
N LEU A 21 6.50 -2.32 -1.19
CA LEU A 21 6.99 -2.41 0.18
C LEU A 21 7.11 -0.98 0.69
N VAL A 22 6.34 -0.64 1.72
CA VAL A 22 6.18 0.74 2.18
C VAL A 22 6.69 0.87 3.61
N LYS A 23 7.46 1.93 3.87
CA LYS A 23 7.90 2.23 5.23
C LYS A 23 6.75 2.85 6.02
N ALA A 24 6.24 2.11 7.00
CA ALA A 24 5.12 2.53 7.83
C ALA A 24 5.23 1.86 9.20
N PRO A 25 6.19 2.30 10.04
CA PRO A 25 6.52 1.56 11.29
C PRO A 25 5.36 1.43 12.26
N GLU A 26 4.56 2.48 12.42
CA GLU A 26 3.44 2.44 13.36
C GLU A 26 2.35 1.49 12.89
N ILE A 27 2.05 1.52 11.60
CA ILE A 27 1.06 0.62 10.99
C ILE A 27 1.56 -0.82 11.07
N ALA A 28 2.84 -1.04 10.79
CA ALA A 28 3.43 -2.37 10.82
C ALA A 28 3.33 -2.99 12.22
N ARG A 29 3.58 -2.19 13.27
CA ARG A 29 3.49 -2.67 14.65
C ARG A 29 2.06 -2.99 15.07
N ALA A 30 1.08 -2.25 14.56
CA ALA A 30 -0.32 -2.41 14.94
C ALA A 30 -1.08 -3.39 14.06
N HIS A 31 -0.54 -3.76 12.91
CA HIS A 31 -1.24 -4.59 11.92
C HIS A 31 -1.55 -5.99 12.44
N LYS A 32 -2.78 -6.44 12.20
CA LYS A 32 -3.22 -7.81 12.39
C LYS A 32 -3.86 -8.31 11.11
N ALA A 33 -3.84 -9.63 10.90
CA ALA A 33 -4.35 -10.25 9.68
C ALA A 33 -5.77 -9.78 9.36
N GLY A 34 -6.03 -9.52 8.10
CA GLY A 34 -7.35 -9.11 7.60
C GLY A 34 -7.60 -7.61 7.63
N GLN A 35 -6.68 -6.84 8.17
CA GLN A 35 -6.83 -5.37 8.21
C GLN A 35 -6.37 -4.73 6.91
N PHE A 36 -6.81 -3.48 6.69
CA PHE A 36 -6.49 -2.73 5.49
C PHE A 36 -6.03 -1.32 5.84
N VAL A 37 -5.56 -0.60 4.84
CA VAL A 37 -5.22 0.82 4.93
C VAL A 37 -5.99 1.60 3.89
N ILE A 38 -6.15 2.89 4.13
CA ILE A 38 -6.63 3.84 3.13
C ILE A 38 -5.42 4.60 2.60
N VAL A 39 -5.23 4.57 1.30
CA VAL A 39 -4.09 5.19 0.63
C VAL A 39 -4.58 6.33 -0.25
N ILE A 40 -3.90 7.48 -0.20
CA ILE A 40 -4.14 8.60 -1.10
C ILE A 40 -2.86 8.81 -1.89
N PRO A 41 -2.85 8.47 -3.20
CA PRO A 41 -1.60 8.47 -3.98
C PRO A 41 -1.10 9.85 -4.36
N VAL A 42 -1.98 10.85 -4.39
CA VAL A 42 -1.63 12.24 -4.68
C VAL A 42 -2.43 13.15 -3.74
N GLU A 43 -1.89 14.31 -3.40
CA GLU A 43 -2.59 15.26 -2.55
C GLU A 43 -3.93 15.64 -3.17
N GLY A 44 -4.99 15.60 -2.36
CA GLY A 44 -6.34 15.86 -2.82
C GLY A 44 -6.95 14.77 -3.67
N GLY A 45 -6.27 13.64 -3.82
CA GLY A 45 -6.73 12.52 -4.62
C GLY A 45 -7.75 11.65 -3.91
N GLU A 46 -8.19 10.61 -4.61
CA GLU A 46 -9.17 9.67 -4.07
C GLU A 46 -8.53 8.75 -3.03
N ARG A 47 -9.37 8.28 -2.11
CA ARG A 47 -8.99 7.31 -1.09
C ARG A 47 -9.14 5.90 -1.66
N ILE A 48 -8.09 5.12 -1.55
CA ILE A 48 -8.06 3.75 -2.06
C ILE A 48 -7.90 2.80 -0.87
N PRO A 49 -8.90 1.94 -0.58
CA PRO A 49 -8.72 0.92 0.45
C PRO A 49 -7.91 -0.24 -0.11
N LEU A 50 -6.86 -0.62 0.60
CA LEU A 50 -6.00 -1.74 0.21
C LEU A 50 -5.77 -2.64 1.40
N THR A 51 -6.01 -3.94 1.23
CA THR A 51 -5.67 -4.93 2.25
C THR A 51 -4.15 -4.98 2.42
N ILE A 52 -3.71 -5.02 3.67
CA ILE A 52 -2.29 -5.20 3.97
C ILE A 52 -1.96 -6.67 3.72
N ALA A 53 -1.10 -6.93 2.73
CA ALA A 53 -0.75 -8.30 2.36
C ALA A 53 0.21 -8.92 3.37
N ASP A 54 1.12 -8.13 3.92
CA ASP A 54 2.10 -8.59 4.90
C ASP A 54 2.66 -7.40 5.66
N SER A 55 3.27 -7.64 6.80
CA SER A 55 3.93 -6.60 7.58
C SER A 55 5.13 -7.17 8.33
N ASP A 56 6.09 -6.30 8.59
CA ASP A 56 7.26 -6.64 9.40
C ASP A 56 7.42 -5.53 10.44
N ALA A 57 7.05 -5.84 11.68
CA ALA A 57 7.10 -4.87 12.78
C ALA A 57 8.53 -4.46 13.11
N THR A 58 9.49 -5.36 12.94
CA THR A 58 10.90 -5.08 13.21
C THR A 58 11.47 -4.12 12.16
N ALA A 59 11.21 -4.39 10.90
CA ALA A 59 11.67 -3.53 9.80
C ALA A 59 10.82 -2.26 9.67
N GLY A 60 9.61 -2.27 10.21
CA GLY A 60 8.69 -1.14 10.11
C GLY A 60 8.09 -1.00 8.73
N THR A 61 7.77 -2.12 8.08
CA THR A 61 7.28 -2.12 6.70
C THR A 61 5.95 -2.85 6.56
N ILE A 62 5.19 -2.43 5.55
CA ILE A 62 3.98 -3.13 5.12
C ILE A 62 4.05 -3.39 3.62
N SER A 63 3.44 -4.48 3.18
CA SER A 63 3.32 -4.83 1.77
C SER A 63 1.90 -4.60 1.30
N LEU A 64 1.76 -3.86 0.21
CA LEU A 64 0.47 -3.55 -0.42
C LEU A 64 0.49 -4.09 -1.84
N VAL A 65 -0.53 -4.90 -2.18
CA VAL A 65 -0.66 -5.48 -3.53
C VAL A 65 -1.98 -4.99 -4.10
N PHE A 66 -1.95 -4.50 -5.33
CA PHE A 66 -3.16 -3.97 -5.95
C PHE A 66 -3.15 -4.18 -7.46
N GLN A 67 -4.36 -4.19 -8.05
CA GLN A 67 -4.52 -4.21 -9.51
C GLN A 67 -4.79 -2.80 -10.01
N GLU A 68 -4.19 -2.46 -11.12
CA GLU A 68 -4.43 -1.17 -11.77
C GLU A 68 -5.69 -1.25 -12.64
N VAL A 69 -6.85 -1.26 -11.99
CA VAL A 69 -8.13 -1.46 -12.67
C VAL A 69 -8.95 -0.19 -12.86
N GLY A 70 -8.53 0.93 -12.31
CA GLY A 70 -9.21 2.20 -12.42
C GLY A 70 -8.23 3.35 -12.34
N ALA A 71 -8.73 4.58 -12.53
CA ALA A 71 -7.87 5.76 -12.58
C ALA A 71 -7.04 5.93 -11.31
N SER A 72 -7.64 5.72 -10.14
CA SER A 72 -6.95 5.90 -8.85
C SER A 72 -5.84 4.87 -8.65
N THR A 73 -6.11 3.60 -8.95
CA THR A 73 -5.09 2.56 -8.82
C THR A 73 -4.00 2.70 -9.87
N MET A 74 -4.32 3.24 -11.05
CA MET A 74 -3.31 3.54 -12.06
C MET A 74 -2.39 4.67 -11.61
N LEU A 75 -2.94 5.70 -10.96
CA LEU A 75 -2.12 6.76 -10.37
C LEU A 75 -1.19 6.21 -9.29
N LEU A 76 -1.71 5.35 -8.44
CA LEU A 76 -0.89 4.70 -7.41
C LEU A 76 0.23 3.88 -8.05
N GLY A 77 -0.08 3.13 -9.10
CA GLY A 77 0.87 2.28 -9.80
C GLY A 77 1.96 3.04 -10.55
N ARG A 78 1.80 4.36 -10.75
CA ARG A 78 2.84 5.19 -11.35
C ARG A 78 3.93 5.60 -10.38
N LEU A 79 3.68 5.47 -9.08
CA LEU A 79 4.70 5.78 -8.10
C LEU A 79 5.83 4.76 -8.18
N GLU A 80 7.04 5.22 -7.94
CA GLU A 80 8.24 4.39 -8.08
C GLU A 80 8.96 4.24 -6.75
N LYS A 81 9.88 3.29 -6.70
CA LYS A 81 10.77 3.11 -5.56
C LYS A 81 11.44 4.43 -5.20
N GLY A 82 11.44 4.76 -3.92
CA GLY A 82 12.01 5.98 -3.39
C GLY A 82 11.03 7.15 -3.32
N GLN A 83 9.87 7.05 -3.97
CA GLN A 83 8.85 8.09 -3.90
C GLN A 83 7.95 7.88 -2.67
N PRO A 84 7.41 8.96 -2.09
CA PRO A 84 6.50 8.83 -0.97
C PRO A 84 5.06 8.67 -1.43
N ILE A 85 4.29 7.93 -0.64
CA ILE A 85 2.83 7.98 -0.71
C ILE A 85 2.40 9.07 0.28
N PRO A 86 1.67 10.09 -0.16
CA PRO A 86 1.34 11.22 0.72
C PRO A 86 0.57 10.83 1.98
N HIS A 87 -0.41 9.96 1.84
CA HIS A 87 -1.24 9.58 2.99
C HIS A 87 -1.51 8.08 2.99
N VAL A 88 -1.26 7.46 4.13
CA VAL A 88 -1.64 6.07 4.42
C VAL A 88 -2.23 6.07 5.82
N ALA A 89 -3.49 5.69 5.96
CA ALA A 89 -4.16 5.64 7.25
C ALA A 89 -4.51 4.20 7.61
N GLY A 90 -4.20 3.82 8.82
CA GLY A 90 -4.53 2.49 9.31
C GLY A 90 -3.63 2.02 10.44
N PRO A 91 -3.69 0.73 10.79
CA PRO A 91 -4.54 -0.28 10.17
C PRO A 91 -6.00 -0.11 10.55
N LEU A 92 -6.88 -0.47 9.62
CA LEU A 92 -8.33 -0.33 9.77
C LEU A 92 -9.00 -1.70 9.64
N GLY A 93 -10.22 -1.79 10.14
CA GLY A 93 -10.99 -3.01 10.08
C GLY A 93 -10.73 -3.95 11.25
N LYS A 94 -11.61 -4.93 11.39
CA LYS A 94 -11.47 -5.93 12.45
C LYS A 94 -10.49 -7.00 12.02
N PRO A 95 -9.57 -7.43 12.91
CA PRO A 95 -8.69 -8.52 12.59
C PRO A 95 -9.47 -9.82 12.36
N THR A 96 -8.99 -10.63 11.43
CA THR A 96 -9.49 -11.99 11.23
C THR A 96 -8.61 -12.98 11.98
N HIS A 97 -9.22 -14.06 12.40
CA HIS A 97 -8.51 -15.10 13.17
C HIS A 97 -8.25 -16.33 12.33
#